data_0c634881dd05e679f1761e49bf3cbed9
#
_entry.id   0c634881dd05e679f1761e49bf3cbed9
#
_cell.length_a   1.000
_cell.length_b   1.000
_cell.length_c   1.000
_cell.angle_alpha   90.00
_cell.angle_beta   90.00
_cell.angle_gamma   90.00
#
_symmetry.space_group_name_H-M   'P 1'
#
loop_
_entity.id
_entity.type
_entity.pdbx_description
1 polymer ?
#
loop_
_entity_poly.entity_id
_entity_poly.type
_entity_poly.pdbx_seq_one_letter_code
_entity_poly.pdbx_strand_id
1 'polypeptide(L)'
;MSSSSFFCGRQKINFFFRLILQVLLWSNILVPKVFSAEFSFSTKSLIATQNSTQYSTSFFFNRFRAQTDFALSENCATEIEYELFPAWIDSAAQASTISIKNSFSRIYRIADLNHSLTGSPAATDTSELWQLEQNLDRALMRCQSGNWEYFIGRQAVTFGGMSVSPTDVFSPVAFKPLDQEFRPGVDAFRIVGGLGETTEFEAGILAGKDLSSESNGAYLSSHFLLGTTDLKPLLASFQQNQLLGLTLQTDLGMLGLVFDGALILLRKSAPETTEEVRNEWAPWTIGLNFQWNENLFTMLDFHHNPMGAKNPGNYVSNSSSTIYSEFPVSLLGRDYLLPNLSYQFSPLLSFSSSAFFNLNDSSFLNTSGLEWNFSEDLVLSWNISLASGIKSSMQTEKNSEFGDTPNSFQLILKHYR
;
A
#
# COMPACT_ATOMS: atom_id res chain seq x y z
N MET A 1 -36.81 17.37 20.46
CA MET A 1 -35.66 16.73 21.11
C MET A 1 -34.60 16.43 20.04
N SER A 2 -33.78 17.38 19.62
CA SER A 2 -32.66 17.11 18.67
C SER A 2 -31.66 18.26 18.55
N SER A 3 -31.49 19.11 19.58
CA SER A 3 -30.55 20.23 19.50
C SER A 3 -29.24 20.07 20.33
N SER A 4 -29.13 19.00 21.12
CA SER A 4 -27.97 18.78 21.99
C SER A 4 -26.80 18.02 21.32
N SER A 5 -27.04 17.23 20.28
CA SER A 5 -25.99 16.48 19.59
C SER A 5 -25.13 17.34 18.63
N PHE A 6 -25.71 18.41 18.09
CA PHE A 6 -25.00 19.32 17.20
C PHE A 6 -23.94 20.22 17.91
N PHE A 7 -24.18 20.53 19.21
CA PHE A 7 -23.26 21.37 19.99
C PHE A 7 -22.02 20.60 20.47
N CYS A 8 -22.15 19.31 20.76
CA CYS A 8 -21.04 18.47 21.20
C CYS A 8 -20.02 18.23 20.06
N GLY A 9 -20.48 18.08 18.82
CA GLY A 9 -19.60 17.94 17.64
C GLY A 9 -18.74 19.18 17.36
N ARG A 10 -19.29 20.38 17.53
CA ARG A 10 -18.57 21.65 17.26
C ARG A 10 -17.42 21.89 18.25
N GLN A 11 -17.57 21.52 19.51
CA GLN A 11 -16.48 21.66 20.51
C GLN A 11 -15.34 20.67 20.24
N LYS A 12 -15.65 19.44 19.81
CA LYS A 12 -14.65 18.41 19.47
C LYS A 12 -13.85 18.82 18.21
N ILE A 13 -14.49 19.33 17.18
CA ILE A 13 -13.82 19.82 15.96
C ILE A 13 -12.88 20.98 16.29
N ASN A 14 -13.28 21.92 17.15
CA ASN A 14 -12.42 23.02 17.60
C ASN A 14 -11.22 22.56 18.44
N PHE A 15 -11.36 21.49 19.21
CA PHE A 15 -10.25 20.89 19.94
C PHE A 15 -9.22 20.29 18.99
N PHE A 16 -9.66 19.57 17.95
CA PHE A 16 -8.79 19.00 16.92
C PHE A 16 -8.06 20.05 16.12
N PHE A 17 -8.76 21.11 15.67
CA PHE A 17 -8.11 22.21 14.98
C PHE A 17 -7.02 22.87 15.83
N ARG A 18 -7.24 23.00 17.13
CA ARG A 18 -6.24 23.50 18.07
C ARG A 18 -5.08 22.54 18.27
N LEU A 19 -5.34 21.22 18.30
CA LEU A 19 -4.29 20.21 18.43
C LEU A 19 -3.40 20.18 17.18
N ILE A 20 -3.99 20.20 15.98
CA ILE A 20 -3.26 20.30 14.71
C ILE A 20 -2.44 21.60 14.68
N LEU A 21 -3.02 22.74 15.05
CA LEU A 21 -2.32 24.01 15.09
C LEU A 21 -1.18 24.02 16.13
N GLN A 22 -1.37 23.38 17.26
CA GLN A 22 -0.31 23.22 18.26
C GLN A 22 0.82 22.31 17.78
N VAL A 23 0.51 21.19 17.11
CA VAL A 23 1.54 20.31 16.53
C VAL A 23 2.33 21.02 15.45
N LEU A 24 1.67 21.81 14.58
CA LEU A 24 2.33 22.65 13.59
C LEU A 24 3.19 23.76 14.22
N LEU A 25 2.81 24.27 15.38
CA LEU A 25 3.61 25.25 16.13
C LEU A 25 4.79 24.60 16.87
N TRP A 26 4.63 23.38 17.39
CA TRP A 26 5.69 22.66 18.09
C TRP A 26 6.75 22.10 17.15
N SER A 27 6.42 21.78 15.90
CA SER A 27 7.41 21.39 14.87
C SER A 27 8.44 22.51 14.60
N ASN A 28 8.11 23.76 14.91
CA ASN A 28 9.03 24.91 14.77
C ASN A 28 10.04 25.09 15.92
N ILE A 29 9.86 24.38 17.05
CA ILE A 29 10.60 24.69 18.30
C ILE A 29 11.65 23.62 18.64
N LEU A 30 11.60 22.40 18.09
CA LEU A 30 12.33 21.24 18.61
C LEU A 30 13.41 20.64 17.70
N VAL A 31 14.11 21.43 16.87
CA VAL A 31 15.25 20.87 16.12
C VAL A 31 16.56 21.50 16.60
N PRO A 32 17.31 20.85 17.52
CA PRO A 32 18.68 21.24 17.78
C PRO A 32 19.56 20.85 16.60
N LYS A 33 20.28 21.81 16.03
CA LYS A 33 21.38 21.59 15.06
C LYS A 33 22.54 20.87 15.75
N VAL A 34 22.47 19.55 15.85
CA VAL A 34 23.59 18.72 16.31
C VAL A 34 23.87 17.68 15.26
N PHE A 35 25.07 17.76 14.67
CA PHE A 35 25.58 17.01 13.53
C PHE A 35 24.95 17.38 12.16
N SER A 36 25.58 17.00 11.06
CA SER A 36 25.09 17.12 9.68
C SER A 36 23.92 16.16 9.37
N ALA A 37 22.98 16.06 10.29
CA ALA A 37 21.78 15.26 10.14
C ALA A 37 20.68 16.12 9.50
N GLU A 38 20.10 15.62 8.42
CA GLU A 38 18.88 16.17 7.86
C GLU A 38 17.69 15.57 8.59
N PHE A 39 16.82 16.44 9.08
CA PHE A 39 15.55 16.03 9.68
C PHE A 39 14.42 16.49 8.79
N SER A 40 13.55 15.56 8.42
CA SER A 40 12.29 15.88 7.78
C SER A 40 11.14 15.37 8.64
N PHE A 41 10.04 16.08 8.53
CA PHE A 41 8.82 15.75 9.26
C PHE A 41 7.63 15.88 8.33
N SER A 42 6.80 14.86 8.26
CA SER A 42 5.55 14.93 7.52
C SER A 42 4.36 14.56 8.38
N THR A 43 3.24 15.20 8.12
CA THR A 43 1.96 14.86 8.72
C THR A 43 0.92 14.63 7.64
N LYS A 44 0.11 13.60 7.82
CA LYS A 44 -1.04 13.31 6.98
C LYS A 44 -2.26 13.18 7.87
N SER A 45 -3.14 14.15 7.80
CA SER A 45 -4.41 14.14 8.52
C SER A 45 -5.53 13.73 7.57
N LEU A 46 -6.32 12.74 7.93
CA LEU A 46 -7.42 12.23 7.16
C LEU A 46 -8.69 12.24 7.98
N ILE A 47 -9.73 12.84 7.44
CA ILE A 47 -11.11 12.72 7.93
C ILE A 47 -11.89 11.97 6.87
N ALA A 48 -12.58 10.91 7.24
CA ALA A 48 -13.40 10.16 6.31
C ALA A 48 -14.72 9.72 6.93
N THR A 49 -15.70 9.56 6.03
CA THR A 49 -16.97 8.93 6.34
C THR A 49 -17.19 7.78 5.38
N GLN A 50 -17.53 6.62 5.92
CA GLN A 50 -17.89 5.43 5.16
C GLN A 50 -19.38 5.15 5.36
N ASN A 51 -20.12 4.98 4.25
CA ASN A 51 -21.55 4.71 4.27
C ASN A 51 -21.81 3.34 3.63
N SER A 52 -22.33 2.43 4.44
CA SER A 52 -22.93 1.17 3.98
C SER A 52 -24.44 1.24 4.13
N THR A 53 -25.15 0.20 3.72
CA THR A 53 -26.61 0.12 3.96
C THR A 53 -27.00 -0.10 5.41
N GLN A 54 -26.09 -0.58 6.23
CA GLN A 54 -26.36 -0.97 7.61
C GLN A 54 -25.84 0.07 8.61
N TYR A 55 -24.79 0.81 8.27
CA TYR A 55 -24.14 1.77 9.16
C TYR A 55 -23.46 2.89 8.39
N SER A 56 -23.28 4.02 9.07
CA SER A 56 -22.39 5.10 8.68
C SER A 56 -21.36 5.26 9.77
N THR A 57 -20.09 5.25 9.39
CA THR A 57 -18.97 5.37 10.32
C THR A 57 -18.10 6.52 9.91
N SER A 58 -17.82 7.41 10.85
CA SER A 58 -16.87 8.49 10.66
C SER A 58 -15.58 8.19 11.43
N PHE A 59 -14.47 8.49 10.84
CA PHE A 59 -13.18 8.33 11.50
C PHE A 59 -12.24 9.47 11.16
N PHE A 60 -11.37 9.74 12.10
CA PHE A 60 -10.24 10.62 11.95
C PHE A 60 -8.97 9.82 12.14
N PHE A 61 -8.02 10.03 11.26
CA PHE A 61 -6.73 9.39 11.30
C PHE A 61 -5.64 10.43 11.07
N ASN A 62 -4.57 10.35 11.83
CA ASN A 62 -3.40 11.17 11.59
C ASN A 62 -2.16 10.27 11.55
N ARG A 63 -1.25 10.55 10.62
CA ARG A 63 0.09 9.97 10.58
C ARG A 63 1.09 11.08 10.81
N PHE A 64 1.90 10.92 11.81
CA PHE A 64 3.10 11.70 12.03
C PHE A 64 4.29 10.85 11.63
N ARG A 65 5.10 11.31 10.70
CA ARG A 65 6.30 10.63 10.23
C ARG A 65 7.48 11.56 10.46
N ALA A 66 8.44 11.09 11.22
CA ALA A 66 9.72 11.74 11.44
C ALA A 66 10.80 10.92 10.75
N GLN A 67 11.57 11.54 9.90
CA GLN A 67 12.71 10.95 9.19
C GLN A 67 13.98 11.70 9.56
N THR A 68 15.06 10.97 9.70
CA THR A 68 16.39 11.53 9.85
C THR A 68 17.40 10.78 9.00
N ASP A 69 18.17 11.53 8.25
CA ASP A 69 19.26 11.05 7.42
C ASP A 69 20.57 11.63 7.94
N PHE A 70 21.54 10.78 8.20
CA PHE A 70 22.86 11.23 8.65
C PHE A 70 24.00 10.41 8.05
N ALA A 71 25.07 11.10 7.65
CA ALA A 71 26.26 10.47 7.15
C ALA A 71 27.07 9.86 8.31
N LEU A 72 27.41 8.58 8.20
CA LEU A 72 28.34 7.89 9.11
C LEU A 72 29.77 8.05 8.64
N SER A 73 29.99 8.14 7.33
CA SER A 73 31.27 8.36 6.68
C SER A 73 31.04 8.92 5.28
N GLU A 74 32.11 9.19 4.52
CA GLU A 74 32.03 9.63 3.12
C GLU A 74 31.23 8.66 2.23
N ASN A 75 31.24 7.37 2.57
CA ASN A 75 30.62 6.31 1.77
C ASN A 75 29.44 5.62 2.44
N CYS A 76 29.07 6.00 3.67
CA CYS A 76 28.00 5.36 4.41
C CYS A 76 27.04 6.39 5.01
N ALA A 77 25.74 6.17 4.84
CA ALA A 77 24.66 6.95 5.43
C ALA A 77 23.66 6.04 6.14
N THR A 78 22.93 6.61 7.07
CA THR A 78 21.85 5.92 7.80
C THR A 78 20.56 6.73 7.65
N GLU A 79 19.47 6.01 7.45
CA GLU A 79 18.09 6.54 7.38
C GLU A 79 17.26 5.88 8.49
N ILE A 80 16.53 6.70 9.25
CA ILE A 80 15.59 6.24 10.26
C ILE A 80 14.27 6.97 10.06
N GLU A 81 13.19 6.20 9.94
CA GLU A 81 11.83 6.73 9.85
C GLU A 81 10.94 6.10 10.92
N TYR A 82 10.35 6.96 11.71
CA TYR A 82 9.43 6.58 12.79
C TYR A 82 8.08 7.21 12.60
N GLU A 83 7.04 6.43 12.81
CA GLU A 83 5.66 6.83 12.58
C GLU A 83 4.81 6.67 13.85
N LEU A 84 3.91 7.64 14.05
CA LEU A 84 2.85 7.61 15.05
C LEU A 84 1.48 7.78 14.36
N PHE A 85 0.52 6.96 14.76
CA PHE A 85 -0.81 6.93 14.17
C PHE A 85 -1.90 7.09 15.23
N PRO A 86 -2.24 8.30 15.68
CA PRO A 86 -3.46 8.52 16.42
C PRO A 86 -4.67 8.40 15.50
N ALA A 87 -5.63 7.61 15.91
CA ALA A 87 -6.89 7.39 15.21
C ALA A 87 -8.07 7.54 16.17
N TRP A 88 -9.16 8.11 15.67
CA TRP A 88 -10.46 8.14 16.32
C TRP A 88 -11.51 7.56 15.39
N ILE A 89 -12.37 6.72 15.94
CA ILE A 89 -13.45 6.04 15.23
C ILE A 89 -14.71 6.22 16.07
N ASP A 90 -15.81 6.61 15.44
CA ASP A 90 -17.06 6.88 16.14
C ASP A 90 -17.74 5.62 16.70
N SER A 91 -17.33 4.43 16.25
CA SER A 91 -17.84 3.15 16.74
C SER A 91 -16.75 2.09 16.80
N ALA A 92 -16.45 1.60 17.99
CA ALA A 92 -15.45 0.55 18.21
C ALA A 92 -15.80 -0.76 17.49
N ALA A 93 -17.09 -1.10 17.33
CA ALA A 93 -17.53 -2.27 16.58
C ALA A 93 -17.14 -2.23 15.11
N GLN A 94 -16.92 -1.05 14.54
CA GLN A 94 -16.49 -0.84 13.15
C GLN A 94 -14.96 -0.73 13.00
N ALA A 95 -14.22 -0.69 14.08
CA ALA A 95 -12.76 -0.53 14.04
C ALA A 95 -12.06 -1.64 13.26
N SER A 96 -12.58 -2.85 13.29
CA SER A 96 -12.05 -4.00 12.54
C SER A 96 -12.19 -3.84 11.02
N THR A 97 -13.14 -3.03 10.54
CA THR A 97 -13.35 -2.78 9.11
C THR A 97 -12.40 -1.70 8.58
N ILE A 98 -11.86 -0.87 9.47
CA ILE A 98 -10.94 0.22 9.16
C ILE A 98 -9.52 -0.28 9.43
N SER A 99 -8.91 -0.96 8.46
CA SER A 99 -7.52 -1.41 8.62
C SER A 99 -6.56 -0.28 8.31
N ILE A 100 -5.90 0.21 9.35
CA ILE A 100 -4.81 1.19 9.27
C ILE A 100 -3.48 0.48 8.96
N LYS A 101 -3.40 -0.82 9.25
CA LYS A 101 -2.18 -1.63 9.16
C LYS A 101 -2.09 -2.41 7.85
N ASN A 102 -0.92 -2.40 7.25
CA ASN A 102 -0.59 -3.34 6.18
C ASN A 102 -0.11 -4.65 6.81
N SER A 103 -0.90 -5.72 6.71
CA SER A 103 -0.65 -7.00 7.39
C SER A 103 0.52 -7.78 6.79
N PHE A 104 0.77 -7.65 5.48
CA PHE A 104 1.73 -8.50 4.77
C PHE A 104 3.19 -8.16 5.06
N SER A 105 3.52 -6.91 5.32
CA SER A 105 4.89 -6.47 5.59
C SER A 105 5.48 -7.02 6.89
N ARG A 106 4.64 -7.47 7.82
CA ARG A 106 5.08 -7.93 9.14
C ARG A 106 5.82 -9.27 9.11
N ILE A 107 5.63 -10.05 8.07
CA ILE A 107 6.26 -11.37 7.93
C ILE A 107 7.78 -11.22 7.89
N TYR A 108 8.29 -10.22 7.14
CA TYR A 108 9.72 -9.97 6.96
C TYR A 108 10.26 -8.93 7.94
N ARG A 109 9.97 -9.10 9.24
CA ARG A 109 10.49 -8.27 10.32
C ARG A 109 10.97 -9.14 11.45
N ILE A 110 12.25 -9.05 11.80
CA ILE A 110 12.87 -9.78 12.94
C ILE A 110 12.17 -9.37 14.24
N ALA A 111 11.96 -8.06 14.42
CA ALA A 111 11.22 -7.49 15.52
C ALA A 111 10.19 -6.49 14.99
N ASP A 112 8.92 -6.76 15.21
CA ASP A 112 7.87 -5.83 14.86
C ASP A 112 7.62 -4.87 16.03
N LEU A 113 8.14 -3.63 15.88
CA LEU A 113 7.90 -2.54 16.81
C LEU A 113 6.53 -1.86 16.56
N ASN A 114 5.79 -2.33 15.57
CA ASN A 114 4.46 -1.85 15.28
C ASN A 114 3.45 -2.45 16.26
N HIS A 115 3.11 -1.73 17.30
CA HIS A 115 2.11 -2.16 18.27
C HIS A 115 1.19 -1.00 18.69
N SER A 116 0.01 -1.36 19.13
CA SER A 116 -0.92 -0.41 19.70
C SER A 116 -0.43 0.04 21.08
N LEU A 117 -0.35 1.33 21.29
CA LEU A 117 -0.06 1.95 22.60
C LEU A 117 -1.32 2.04 23.47
N THR A 118 -2.49 1.83 22.86
CA THR A 118 -3.79 1.75 23.55
C THR A 118 -4.32 0.32 23.44
N GLY A 119 -5.12 -0.12 24.43
CA GLY A 119 -5.73 -1.45 24.43
C GLY A 119 -6.66 -1.65 23.22
N SER A 120 -6.80 -2.90 22.77
CA SER A 120 -7.81 -3.25 21.77
C SER A 120 -9.19 -3.31 22.41
N PRO A 121 -10.21 -2.66 21.83
CA PRO A 121 -11.57 -2.72 22.35
C PRO A 121 -12.18 -4.10 22.15
N ALA A 122 -13.19 -4.43 22.94
CA ALA A 122 -14.01 -5.61 22.67
C ALA A 122 -14.83 -5.41 21.38
N ALA A 123 -15.00 -6.47 20.60
CA ALA A 123 -15.73 -6.43 19.33
C ALA A 123 -17.23 -6.03 19.49
N THR A 124 -17.76 -6.07 20.70
CA THR A 124 -19.13 -5.69 21.05
C THR A 124 -19.28 -4.25 21.55
N ASP A 125 -18.16 -3.53 21.69
CA ASP A 125 -18.18 -2.15 22.18
C ASP A 125 -18.61 -1.20 21.06
N THR A 126 -19.72 -0.50 21.25
CA THR A 126 -20.26 0.50 20.33
C THR A 126 -19.85 1.93 20.67
N SER A 127 -19.04 2.11 21.71
CA SER A 127 -18.51 3.41 22.10
C SER A 127 -17.47 3.96 21.10
N GLU A 128 -17.21 5.25 21.17
CA GLU A 128 -16.10 5.88 20.44
C GLU A 128 -14.77 5.24 20.83
N LEU A 129 -13.92 5.00 19.85
CA LEU A 129 -12.61 4.39 20.04
C LEU A 129 -11.49 5.36 19.69
N TRP A 130 -10.54 5.50 20.61
CA TRP A 130 -9.25 6.13 20.40
C TRP A 130 -8.16 5.06 20.33
N GLN A 131 -7.38 5.12 19.27
CA GLN A 131 -6.21 4.25 19.08
C GLN A 131 -4.96 5.10 18.85
N LEU A 132 -3.86 4.67 19.44
CA LEU A 132 -2.54 5.22 19.16
C LEU A 132 -1.62 4.05 18.80
N GLU A 133 -1.14 4.05 17.57
CA GLU A 133 -0.22 3.04 17.07
C GLU A 133 1.12 3.68 16.73
N GLN A 134 2.16 2.87 16.76
CA GLN A 134 3.52 3.27 16.36
C GLN A 134 4.11 2.27 15.38
N ASN A 135 5.04 2.73 14.57
CA ASN A 135 5.78 1.90 13.61
C ASN A 135 7.19 2.47 13.41
N LEU A 136 8.19 1.62 13.46
CA LEU A 136 9.50 1.91 12.90
C LEU A 136 9.49 1.41 11.46
N ASP A 137 9.31 2.31 10.49
CA ASP A 137 9.11 1.93 9.09
C ASP A 137 10.43 1.79 8.34
N ARG A 138 11.43 2.61 8.68
CA ARG A 138 12.78 2.54 8.14
C ARG A 138 13.79 2.58 9.27
N ALA A 139 14.81 1.77 9.14
CA ALA A 139 16.01 1.81 9.95
C ALA A 139 17.10 1.10 9.15
N LEU A 140 17.75 1.79 8.26
CA LEU A 140 18.69 1.20 7.32
C LEU A 140 20.02 1.96 7.29
N MET A 141 21.09 1.24 7.01
CA MET A 141 22.38 1.76 6.65
C MET A 141 22.64 1.46 5.18
N ARG A 142 23.03 2.48 4.43
CA ARG A 142 23.44 2.39 3.04
C ARG A 142 24.93 2.72 2.95
N CYS A 143 25.71 1.85 2.31
CA CYS A 143 27.14 2.08 2.05
C CYS A 143 27.42 1.87 0.56
N GLN A 144 28.32 2.68 0.01
CA GLN A 144 28.78 2.56 -1.37
C GLN A 144 30.24 2.15 -1.43
N SER A 145 30.57 1.22 -2.34
CA SER A 145 31.96 0.83 -2.64
C SER A 145 32.11 0.59 -4.14
N GLY A 146 32.76 1.50 -4.83
CA GLY A 146 32.84 1.49 -6.29
C GLY A 146 31.45 1.59 -6.92
N ASN A 147 31.11 0.65 -7.80
CA ASN A 147 29.82 0.59 -8.48
C ASN A 147 28.75 -0.20 -7.69
N TRP A 148 29.04 -0.56 -6.45
CA TRP A 148 28.17 -1.38 -5.62
C TRP A 148 27.63 -0.59 -4.44
N GLU A 149 26.34 -0.74 -4.17
CA GLU A 149 25.67 -0.24 -2.99
C GLU A 149 25.20 -1.41 -2.11
N TYR A 150 25.37 -1.24 -0.82
CA TYR A 150 25.00 -2.22 0.20
C TYR A 150 23.99 -1.59 1.13
N PHE A 151 22.85 -2.25 1.32
CA PHE A 151 21.80 -1.81 2.20
C PHE A 151 21.55 -2.86 3.29
N ILE A 152 21.55 -2.46 4.55
CA ILE A 152 21.29 -3.35 5.67
C ILE A 152 20.31 -2.70 6.63
N GLY A 153 19.26 -3.43 7.00
CA GLY A 153 18.23 -2.99 7.93
C GLY A 153 16.84 -2.93 7.32
N ARG A 154 15.97 -2.14 7.94
CA ARG A 154 14.55 -2.04 7.53
C ARG A 154 14.39 -1.07 6.38
N GLN A 155 13.87 -1.55 5.25
CA GLN A 155 13.76 -0.84 3.99
C GLN A 155 12.61 -1.40 3.13
N ALA A 156 12.11 -0.63 2.14
CA ALA A 156 11.19 -1.18 1.15
C ALA A 156 11.94 -2.01 0.11
N VAL A 157 11.38 -3.18 -0.24
CA VAL A 157 11.86 -4.06 -1.31
C VAL A 157 10.73 -4.30 -2.30
N THR A 158 10.87 -3.73 -3.50
CA THR A 158 9.79 -3.69 -4.51
C THR A 158 10.33 -3.96 -5.90
N PHE A 159 9.55 -4.63 -6.74
CA PHE A 159 9.95 -5.01 -8.10
C PHE A 159 8.96 -4.54 -9.17
N GLY A 160 7.68 -4.49 -8.84
CA GLY A 160 6.63 -4.13 -9.78
C GLY A 160 6.38 -2.62 -9.85
N GLY A 161 5.76 -2.19 -10.95
CA GLY A 161 5.40 -0.79 -11.21
C GLY A 161 3.96 -0.60 -11.70
N MET A 162 3.13 -1.65 -11.64
CA MET A 162 1.73 -1.61 -12.08
C MET A 162 0.76 -1.45 -10.92
N SER A 163 -0.50 -1.14 -11.22
CA SER A 163 -1.57 -1.05 -10.22
C SER A 163 -1.72 -2.34 -9.41
N VAL A 164 -1.55 -3.49 -10.06
CA VAL A 164 -1.42 -4.81 -9.46
C VAL A 164 -0.18 -5.46 -10.03
N SER A 165 0.84 -5.65 -9.21
CA SER A 165 2.12 -6.22 -9.60
C SER A 165 2.33 -7.61 -8.99
N PRO A 166 2.20 -8.69 -9.79
CA PRO A 166 2.45 -10.05 -9.32
C PRO A 166 3.86 -10.32 -8.79
N THR A 167 4.85 -9.56 -9.23
CA THR A 167 6.24 -9.68 -8.77
C THR A 167 6.50 -9.00 -7.43
N ASP A 168 5.58 -8.15 -6.94
CA ASP A 168 5.77 -7.33 -5.75
C ASP A 168 5.32 -8.04 -4.46
N VAL A 169 6.06 -9.08 -4.08
CA VAL A 169 5.67 -9.98 -2.98
C VAL A 169 6.22 -9.59 -1.61
N PHE A 170 7.23 -8.70 -1.52
CA PHE A 170 7.88 -8.37 -0.25
C PHE A 170 7.32 -7.10 0.40
N SER A 171 7.14 -6.02 -0.35
CA SER A 171 6.59 -4.75 0.13
C SER A 171 5.46 -4.26 -0.77
N PRO A 172 4.35 -5.01 -0.89
CA PRO A 172 3.26 -4.67 -1.79
C PRO A 172 2.57 -3.37 -1.38
N VAL A 173 2.00 -2.67 -2.36
CA VAL A 173 1.13 -1.52 -2.09
C VAL A 173 -0.17 -2.02 -1.49
N ALA A 174 -0.63 -1.37 -0.43
CA ALA A 174 -1.95 -1.64 0.11
C ALA A 174 -3.04 -1.10 -0.83
N PHE A 175 -4.05 -1.94 -1.17
CA PHE A 175 -5.21 -1.49 -1.95
C PHE A 175 -6.16 -0.57 -1.17
N LYS A 176 -5.96 -0.43 0.14
CA LYS A 176 -6.81 0.42 0.98
C LYS A 176 -6.43 1.89 0.79
N PRO A 177 -7.41 2.77 0.52
CA PRO A 177 -7.14 4.17 0.14
C PRO A 177 -6.38 4.99 1.18
N LEU A 178 -6.31 4.51 2.43
CA LEU A 178 -5.72 5.25 3.53
C LEU A 178 -4.19 5.32 3.47
N ASP A 179 -3.53 4.37 2.80
CA ASP A 179 -2.08 4.23 2.86
C ASP A 179 -1.46 3.69 1.56
N GLN A 180 -1.59 4.43 0.48
CA GLN A 180 -0.97 4.09 -0.80
C GLN A 180 0.35 4.81 -1.04
N GLU A 181 0.71 5.78 -0.18
CA GLU A 181 1.85 6.66 -0.42
C GLU A 181 3.18 6.00 -0.08
N PHE A 182 3.21 5.15 0.95
CA PHE A 182 4.43 4.53 1.42
C PHE A 182 4.33 3.00 1.39
N ARG A 183 5.40 2.38 0.91
CA ARG A 183 5.56 0.93 0.95
C ARG A 183 6.13 0.51 2.30
N PRO A 184 5.59 -0.53 2.93
CA PRO A 184 6.06 -0.97 4.25
C PRO A 184 7.49 -1.47 4.22
N GLY A 185 8.26 -1.14 5.24
CA GLY A 185 9.63 -1.61 5.42
C GLY A 185 9.70 -3.06 5.86
N VAL A 186 10.66 -3.78 5.30
CA VAL A 186 11.05 -5.16 5.65
C VAL A 186 12.52 -5.20 6.05
N ASP A 187 12.91 -6.11 6.93
CA ASP A 187 14.29 -6.27 7.38
C ASP A 187 15.07 -7.06 6.34
N ALA A 188 16.03 -6.42 5.68
CA ALA A 188 16.74 -7.00 4.55
C ALA A 188 18.22 -6.60 4.54
N PHE A 189 19.05 -7.46 3.92
CA PHE A 189 20.35 -7.11 3.40
C PHE A 189 20.26 -7.16 1.87
N ARG A 190 20.67 -6.07 1.20
CA ARG A 190 20.63 -5.96 -0.27
C ARG A 190 21.97 -5.49 -0.79
N ILE A 191 22.29 -5.97 -1.98
CA ILE A 191 23.44 -5.52 -2.78
C ILE A 191 22.87 -5.11 -4.13
N VAL A 192 23.19 -3.89 -4.56
CA VAL A 192 22.80 -3.33 -5.86
C VAL A 192 24.06 -2.89 -6.58
N GLY A 193 24.18 -3.17 -7.86
CA GLY A 193 25.35 -2.75 -8.62
C GLY A 193 25.15 -2.73 -10.11
N GLY A 194 25.82 -1.79 -10.78
CA GLY A 194 25.82 -1.67 -12.23
C GLY A 194 26.83 -2.62 -12.88
N LEU A 195 26.40 -3.37 -13.88
CA LEU A 195 27.22 -4.20 -14.77
C LEU A 195 27.28 -3.54 -16.15
N GLY A 196 28.06 -2.47 -16.27
CA GLY A 196 28.10 -1.62 -17.46
C GLY A 196 27.14 -0.43 -17.35
N GLU A 197 26.76 0.15 -18.50
CA GLU A 197 25.96 1.38 -18.57
C GLU A 197 24.43 1.14 -18.55
N THR A 198 23.98 -0.05 -18.95
CA THR A 198 22.57 -0.36 -19.20
C THR A 198 22.05 -1.56 -18.40
N THR A 199 22.89 -2.11 -17.53
CA THR A 199 22.55 -3.31 -16.77
C THR A 199 22.77 -3.06 -15.29
N GLU A 200 21.75 -3.28 -14.48
CA GLU A 200 21.84 -3.28 -13.02
C GLU A 200 21.52 -4.68 -12.50
N PHE A 201 22.16 -5.04 -11.43
CA PHE A 201 21.98 -6.30 -10.74
C PHE A 201 21.64 -6.02 -9.29
N GLU A 202 20.66 -6.74 -8.76
CA GLU A 202 20.25 -6.66 -7.38
C GLU A 202 20.08 -8.05 -6.78
N ALA A 203 20.61 -8.27 -5.58
CA ALA A 203 20.40 -9.46 -4.79
C ALA A 203 20.07 -9.09 -3.35
N GLY A 204 19.21 -9.86 -2.70
CA GLY A 204 18.84 -9.60 -1.32
C GLY A 204 18.38 -10.84 -0.57
N ILE A 205 18.55 -10.75 0.75
CA ILE A 205 17.97 -11.68 1.71
C ILE A 205 17.08 -10.90 2.67
N LEU A 206 15.91 -11.45 2.98
CA LEU A 206 14.94 -10.89 3.91
C LEU A 206 14.87 -11.76 5.14
N ALA A 207 14.86 -11.12 6.29
CA ALA A 207 14.81 -11.79 7.58
C ALA A 207 13.44 -11.53 8.23
N GLY A 208 12.75 -12.61 8.56
CA GLY A 208 11.47 -12.54 9.24
C GLY A 208 11.56 -12.89 10.71
N LYS A 209 10.40 -12.97 11.34
CA LYS A 209 10.28 -13.33 12.76
C LYS A 209 10.95 -14.67 13.04
N ASP A 210 11.73 -14.71 14.10
CA ASP A 210 12.45 -15.89 14.56
C ASP A 210 13.46 -16.47 13.55
N LEU A 211 13.78 -15.74 12.49
CA LEU A 211 14.70 -16.17 11.41
C LEU A 211 14.34 -17.56 10.84
N SER A 212 13.06 -17.92 10.88
CA SER A 212 12.57 -19.20 10.38
C SER A 212 12.50 -19.24 8.86
N SER A 213 12.63 -20.40 8.26
CA SER A 213 12.47 -20.55 6.80
C SER A 213 11.08 -20.20 6.29
N GLU A 214 10.08 -20.14 7.17
CA GLU A 214 8.70 -19.76 6.86
C GLU A 214 8.50 -18.25 6.78
N SER A 215 9.40 -17.47 7.39
CA SER A 215 9.33 -16.02 7.43
C SER A 215 10.49 -15.33 6.70
N ASN A 216 11.49 -16.07 6.23
CA ASN A 216 12.63 -15.55 5.49
C ASN A 216 12.35 -15.52 3.99
N GLY A 217 13.09 -14.65 3.27
CA GLY A 217 13.06 -14.56 1.82
C GLY A 217 14.45 -14.31 1.24
N ALA A 218 14.57 -14.55 -0.05
CA ALA A 218 15.76 -14.19 -0.82
C ALA A 218 15.36 -13.90 -2.25
N TYR A 219 16.12 -13.08 -2.93
CA TYR A 219 15.87 -12.79 -4.33
C TYR A 219 17.13 -12.43 -5.09
N LEU A 220 17.00 -12.55 -6.40
CA LEU A 220 17.95 -12.14 -7.41
C LEU A 220 17.18 -11.47 -8.53
N SER A 221 17.51 -10.23 -8.86
CA SER A 221 16.91 -9.47 -9.95
C SER A 221 18.01 -8.84 -10.82
N SER A 222 17.68 -8.59 -12.05
CA SER A 222 18.51 -7.79 -12.97
C SER A 222 17.61 -6.81 -13.71
N HIS A 223 18.18 -5.69 -14.09
CA HIS A 223 17.50 -4.69 -14.91
C HIS A 223 18.32 -4.48 -16.18
N PHE A 224 17.72 -4.72 -17.34
CA PHE A 224 18.33 -4.57 -18.65
C PHE A 224 17.59 -3.50 -19.43
N LEU A 225 18.31 -2.50 -19.90
CA LEU A 225 17.78 -1.53 -20.85
C LEU A 225 18.22 -1.95 -22.27
N LEU A 226 17.27 -2.42 -23.07
CA LEU A 226 17.48 -2.90 -24.45
C LEU A 226 16.79 -1.93 -25.43
N GLY A 227 17.50 -0.86 -25.83
CA GLY A 227 16.90 0.22 -26.61
C GLY A 227 15.88 0.99 -25.80
N THR A 228 14.59 0.93 -26.17
CA THR A 228 13.46 1.54 -25.44
C THR A 228 12.76 0.55 -24.49
N THR A 229 13.27 -0.68 -24.39
CA THR A 229 12.65 -1.75 -23.61
C THR A 229 13.41 -1.97 -22.31
N ASP A 230 12.71 -1.79 -21.19
CA ASP A 230 13.11 -2.18 -19.85
C ASP A 230 12.70 -3.62 -19.58
N LEU A 231 13.65 -4.46 -19.19
CA LEU A 231 13.42 -5.86 -18.85
C LEU A 231 13.97 -6.16 -17.46
N LYS A 232 13.10 -6.66 -16.57
CA LYS A 232 13.46 -6.98 -15.18
C LYS A 232 13.04 -8.41 -14.82
N PRO A 233 13.90 -9.41 -15.06
CA PRO A 233 13.69 -10.75 -14.53
C PRO A 233 13.94 -10.79 -13.01
N LEU A 234 13.17 -11.61 -12.33
CA LEU A 234 13.22 -11.81 -10.88
C LEU A 234 13.18 -13.31 -10.55
N LEU A 235 14.13 -13.75 -9.75
CA LEU A 235 14.07 -15.03 -9.04
C LEU A 235 13.90 -14.73 -7.56
N ALA A 236 12.88 -15.30 -6.92
CA ALA A 236 12.68 -15.09 -5.49
C ALA A 236 12.26 -16.37 -4.78
N SER A 237 12.63 -16.47 -3.52
CA SER A 237 12.13 -17.45 -2.57
C SER A 237 11.51 -16.70 -1.40
N PHE A 238 10.27 -17.04 -1.04
CA PHE A 238 9.56 -16.38 0.05
C PHE A 238 8.57 -17.34 0.69
N GLN A 239 8.51 -17.35 2.01
CA GLN A 239 7.64 -18.26 2.80
C GLN A 239 7.69 -19.71 2.30
N GLN A 240 8.89 -20.17 1.91
CA GLN A 240 9.16 -21.49 1.32
C GLN A 240 8.58 -21.73 -0.09
N ASN A 241 7.97 -20.72 -0.72
CA ASN A 241 7.56 -20.75 -2.13
C ASN A 241 8.69 -20.21 -3.00
N GLN A 242 8.64 -20.53 -4.29
CA GLN A 242 9.59 -20.00 -5.29
C GLN A 242 8.84 -19.18 -6.33
N LEU A 243 9.44 -18.12 -6.78
CA LEU A 243 8.89 -17.22 -7.78
C LEU A 243 9.89 -16.99 -8.90
N LEU A 244 9.42 -17.15 -10.13
CA LEU A 244 10.06 -16.67 -11.35
C LEU A 244 9.20 -15.51 -11.87
N GLY A 245 9.75 -14.30 -11.82
CA GLY A 245 9.07 -13.08 -12.23
C GLY A 245 9.68 -12.43 -13.46
N LEU A 246 8.86 -11.68 -14.17
CA LEU A 246 9.28 -10.87 -15.29
C LEU A 246 8.45 -9.60 -15.34
N THR A 247 9.12 -8.43 -15.30
CA THR A 247 8.53 -7.14 -15.64
C THR A 247 9.15 -6.67 -16.95
N LEU A 248 8.32 -6.22 -17.87
CA LEU A 248 8.71 -5.65 -19.16
C LEU A 248 7.98 -4.32 -19.34
N GLN A 249 8.71 -3.29 -19.72
CA GLN A 249 8.14 -2.01 -20.12
C GLN A 249 8.79 -1.57 -21.42
N THR A 250 7.99 -1.12 -22.39
CA THR A 250 8.52 -0.60 -23.65
C THR A 250 7.64 0.50 -24.21
N ASP A 251 8.27 1.45 -24.88
CA ASP A 251 7.59 2.55 -25.54
C ASP A 251 7.41 2.26 -27.03
N LEU A 252 6.17 2.31 -27.48
CA LEU A 252 5.76 2.15 -28.89
C LEU A 252 5.26 3.52 -29.41
N GLY A 253 6.16 4.49 -29.48
CA GLY A 253 5.84 5.88 -29.81
C GLY A 253 5.11 6.59 -28.66
N MET A 254 3.83 6.93 -28.84
CA MET A 254 3.02 7.57 -27.79
C MET A 254 2.35 6.56 -26.86
N LEU A 255 2.46 5.27 -27.13
CA LEU A 255 1.88 4.19 -26.37
C LEU A 255 2.97 3.48 -25.57
N GLY A 256 2.84 3.44 -24.24
CA GLY A 256 3.65 2.58 -23.38
C GLY A 256 2.94 1.23 -23.18
N LEU A 257 3.68 0.14 -23.32
CA LEU A 257 3.24 -1.21 -22.99
C LEU A 257 3.99 -1.68 -21.75
N VAL A 258 3.26 -2.16 -20.75
CA VAL A 258 3.83 -2.74 -19.53
C VAL A 258 3.27 -4.15 -19.33
N PHE A 259 4.13 -5.06 -18.95
CA PHE A 259 3.77 -6.42 -18.55
C PHE A 259 4.46 -6.74 -17.23
N ASP A 260 3.73 -7.35 -16.29
CA ASP A 260 4.25 -7.87 -15.03
C ASP A 260 3.63 -9.24 -14.80
N GLY A 261 4.46 -10.26 -14.66
CA GLY A 261 3.98 -11.62 -14.49
C GLY A 261 4.90 -12.43 -13.58
N ALA A 262 4.31 -13.38 -12.86
CA ALA A 262 5.03 -14.28 -11.98
C ALA A 262 4.54 -15.72 -12.16
N LEU A 263 5.47 -16.66 -12.18
CA LEU A 263 5.19 -18.08 -11.97
C LEU A 263 5.63 -18.44 -10.54
N ILE A 264 4.68 -18.84 -9.74
CA ILE A 264 4.90 -19.16 -8.32
C ILE A 264 4.70 -20.65 -8.12
N LEU A 265 5.75 -21.34 -7.67
CA LEU A 265 5.75 -22.73 -7.30
C LEU A 265 5.45 -22.84 -5.81
N LEU A 266 4.30 -23.40 -5.48
CA LEU A 266 3.81 -23.53 -4.11
C LEU A 266 4.41 -24.76 -3.46
N ARG A 267 4.96 -24.61 -2.26
CA ARG A 267 5.46 -25.77 -1.49
C ARG A 267 4.33 -26.62 -0.91
N LYS A 268 3.26 -25.97 -0.47
CA LYS A 268 2.04 -26.65 -0.01
C LYS A 268 0.99 -26.55 -1.11
N SER A 269 0.44 -27.67 -1.49
CA SER A 269 -0.72 -27.69 -2.38
C SER A 269 -1.84 -26.83 -1.83
N ALA A 270 -2.51 -26.06 -2.70
CA ALA A 270 -3.72 -25.35 -2.31
C ALA A 270 -4.73 -26.33 -1.67
N PRO A 271 -5.49 -25.92 -0.64
CA PRO A 271 -6.47 -26.80 -0.02
C PRO A 271 -7.46 -27.34 -1.06
N GLU A 272 -7.95 -28.54 -0.85
CA GLU A 272 -8.87 -29.28 -1.73
C GLU A 272 -10.20 -28.57 -2.04
N THR A 273 -10.46 -27.40 -1.47
CA THR A 273 -11.67 -26.60 -1.71
C THR A 273 -11.67 -25.82 -3.02
N THR A 274 -10.53 -25.70 -3.71
CA THR A 274 -10.48 -25.21 -5.08
C THR A 274 -10.73 -26.36 -6.04
N GLU A 275 -11.53 -26.14 -7.09
CA GLU A 275 -11.89 -27.14 -8.11
C GLU A 275 -10.69 -27.89 -8.72
N GLU A 276 -9.45 -27.41 -8.48
CA GLU A 276 -8.20 -28.00 -8.92
C GLU A 276 -7.12 -27.82 -7.86
N VAL A 277 -6.50 -28.93 -7.43
CA VAL A 277 -5.26 -28.90 -6.64
C VAL A 277 -4.14 -28.40 -7.55
N ARG A 278 -3.66 -27.18 -7.32
CA ARG A 278 -2.57 -26.59 -8.11
C ARG A 278 -1.34 -26.39 -7.24
N ASN A 279 -0.21 -26.85 -7.75
CA ASN A 279 1.11 -26.57 -7.16
C ASN A 279 1.75 -25.32 -7.80
N GLU A 280 1.06 -24.71 -8.76
CA GLU A 280 1.55 -23.59 -9.53
C GLU A 280 0.51 -22.48 -9.60
N TRP A 281 0.97 -21.25 -9.51
CA TRP A 281 0.16 -20.06 -9.66
C TRP A 281 0.87 -19.05 -10.55
N ALA A 282 0.23 -18.61 -11.62
CA ALA A 282 0.81 -17.73 -12.60
C ALA A 282 -0.04 -16.47 -12.82
N PRO A 283 -0.07 -15.53 -11.86
CA PRO A 283 -0.72 -14.24 -12.04
C PRO A 283 0.07 -13.36 -13.01
N TRP A 284 -0.66 -12.53 -13.77
CA TRP A 284 -0.03 -11.56 -14.65
C TRP A 284 -0.93 -10.34 -14.86
N THR A 285 -0.28 -9.21 -15.19
CA THR A 285 -0.91 -7.95 -15.52
C THR A 285 -0.29 -7.43 -16.82
N ILE A 286 -1.10 -6.95 -17.73
CA ILE A 286 -0.67 -6.23 -18.93
C ILE A 286 -1.34 -4.87 -18.96
N GLY A 287 -0.59 -3.82 -19.23
CA GLY A 287 -1.07 -2.44 -19.21
C GLY A 287 -0.67 -1.67 -20.48
N LEU A 288 -1.54 -0.77 -20.86
CA LEU A 288 -1.34 0.21 -21.91
C LEU A 288 -1.38 1.60 -21.30
N ASN A 289 -0.31 2.37 -21.48
CA ASN A 289 -0.18 3.73 -21.02
C ASN A 289 -0.24 4.68 -22.19
N PHE A 290 -0.97 5.77 -22.08
CA PHE A 290 -1.05 6.76 -23.14
C PHE A 290 -1.02 8.18 -22.58
N GLN A 291 -0.05 8.97 -23.05
CA GLN A 291 0.05 10.40 -22.79
C GLN A 291 -0.63 11.17 -23.93
N TRP A 292 -1.87 11.64 -23.70
CA TRP A 292 -2.64 12.35 -24.74
C TRP A 292 -2.09 13.74 -25.03
N ASN A 293 -1.65 14.42 -23.98
CA ASN A 293 -1.01 15.72 -24.02
C ASN A 293 -0.26 15.95 -22.69
N GLU A 294 0.31 17.12 -22.50
CA GLU A 294 1.08 17.46 -21.28
C GLU A 294 0.29 17.28 -19.98
N ASN A 295 -1.04 17.37 -20.04
CA ASN A 295 -1.92 17.38 -18.88
C ASN A 295 -2.71 16.09 -18.68
N LEU A 296 -2.92 15.27 -19.72
CA LEU A 296 -3.79 14.09 -19.66
C LEU A 296 -2.99 12.82 -19.90
N PHE A 297 -2.97 11.98 -18.90
CA PHE A 297 -2.42 10.63 -18.91
C PHE A 297 -3.51 9.61 -18.61
N THR A 298 -3.52 8.50 -19.35
CA THR A 298 -4.41 7.36 -19.11
C THR A 298 -3.64 6.07 -19.10
N MET A 299 -4.10 5.13 -18.29
CA MET A 299 -3.58 3.76 -18.23
C MET A 299 -4.75 2.80 -18.18
N LEU A 300 -4.62 1.68 -18.86
CA LEU A 300 -5.60 0.60 -18.85
C LEU A 300 -4.85 -0.72 -18.62
N ASP A 301 -5.03 -1.30 -17.42
CA ASP A 301 -4.46 -2.59 -17.08
C ASP A 301 -5.52 -3.69 -17.13
N PHE A 302 -5.11 -4.85 -17.60
CA PHE A 302 -5.84 -6.10 -17.44
C PHE A 302 -5.04 -7.02 -16.51
N HIS A 303 -5.67 -7.46 -15.42
CA HIS A 303 -5.05 -8.36 -14.45
C HIS A 303 -5.74 -9.72 -14.44
N HIS A 304 -4.94 -10.78 -14.53
CA HIS A 304 -5.38 -12.17 -14.40
C HIS A 304 -4.84 -12.80 -13.13
N ASN A 305 -5.74 -13.18 -12.23
CA ASN A 305 -5.44 -13.91 -11.00
C ASN A 305 -5.97 -15.35 -11.11
N PRO A 306 -5.16 -16.35 -11.47
CA PRO A 306 -5.64 -17.72 -11.65
C PRO A 306 -6.13 -18.39 -10.37
N MET A 307 -5.78 -17.84 -9.18
CA MET A 307 -6.31 -18.29 -7.88
C MET A 307 -7.64 -17.64 -7.52
N GLY A 308 -8.03 -16.57 -8.22
CA GLY A 308 -9.33 -15.95 -8.05
C GLY A 308 -10.48 -16.86 -8.52
N ALA A 309 -11.63 -16.72 -7.89
CA ALA A 309 -12.81 -17.47 -8.28
C ALA A 309 -13.51 -16.83 -9.48
N LYS A 310 -14.04 -17.66 -10.39
CA LYS A 310 -14.94 -17.22 -11.45
C LYS A 310 -16.37 -17.00 -10.94
N ASN A 311 -16.73 -17.75 -9.91
CA ASN A 311 -18.08 -17.69 -9.31
C ASN A 311 -17.99 -16.97 -7.96
N PRO A 312 -18.77 -15.90 -7.73
CA PRO A 312 -18.82 -15.18 -6.46
C PRO A 312 -19.11 -16.06 -5.24
N GLY A 313 -19.88 -17.14 -5.39
CA GLY A 313 -20.16 -18.09 -4.32
C GLY A 313 -18.90 -18.73 -3.71
N ASN A 314 -17.77 -18.73 -4.43
CA ASN A 314 -16.49 -19.27 -3.97
C ASN A 314 -15.56 -18.20 -3.37
N TYR A 315 -15.94 -16.91 -3.33
CA TYR A 315 -15.07 -15.83 -2.83
C TYR A 315 -14.69 -16.03 -1.36
N VAL A 316 -15.65 -16.39 -0.51
CA VAL A 316 -15.39 -16.57 0.93
C VAL A 316 -14.47 -17.76 1.17
N SER A 317 -14.71 -18.90 0.50
CA SER A 317 -13.86 -20.08 0.63
C SER A 317 -12.44 -19.81 0.12
N ASN A 318 -12.29 -19.13 -1.02
CA ASN A 318 -10.98 -18.78 -1.55
C ASN A 318 -10.24 -17.81 -0.63
N SER A 319 -10.88 -16.77 -0.12
CA SER A 319 -10.26 -15.78 0.77
C SER A 319 -9.75 -16.39 2.09
N SER A 320 -10.31 -17.53 2.50
CA SER A 320 -9.89 -18.28 3.67
C SER A 320 -8.76 -19.28 3.38
N SER A 321 -8.33 -19.40 2.14
CA SER A 321 -7.27 -20.33 1.76
C SER A 321 -5.89 -19.83 2.19
N THR A 322 -4.95 -20.75 2.36
CA THR A 322 -3.56 -20.47 2.74
C THR A 322 -2.89 -19.48 1.78
N ILE A 323 -3.25 -19.54 0.49
CA ILE A 323 -2.70 -18.64 -0.54
C ILE A 323 -3.04 -17.18 -0.24
N TYR A 324 -4.29 -16.87 0.09
CA TYR A 324 -4.70 -15.51 0.41
C TYR A 324 -4.13 -14.99 1.74
N SER A 325 -3.68 -15.87 2.63
CA SER A 325 -3.00 -15.50 3.88
C SER A 325 -1.49 -15.34 3.72
N GLU A 326 -0.87 -16.06 2.79
CA GLU A 326 0.59 -16.07 2.55
C GLU A 326 1.02 -15.07 1.46
N PHE A 327 0.13 -14.72 0.55
CA PHE A 327 0.41 -13.80 -0.56
C PHE A 327 -0.30 -12.46 -0.40
N PRO A 328 0.26 -11.38 -0.93
CA PRO A 328 -0.37 -10.06 -0.92
C PRO A 328 -1.52 -9.98 -1.95
N VAL A 329 -2.35 -11.02 -2.03
CA VAL A 329 -3.51 -11.05 -2.92
C VAL A 329 -4.73 -10.58 -2.16
N SER A 330 -5.32 -9.50 -2.61
CA SER A 330 -6.55 -8.94 -2.03
C SER A 330 -7.76 -9.05 -2.94
N LEU A 331 -7.55 -9.41 -4.22
CA LEU A 331 -8.58 -9.52 -5.23
C LEU A 331 -9.14 -10.94 -5.29
N LEU A 332 -10.46 -11.08 -5.15
CA LEU A 332 -11.16 -12.37 -5.00
C LEU A 332 -11.57 -12.99 -6.33
N GLY A 333 -11.80 -12.16 -7.34
CA GLY A 333 -12.12 -12.60 -8.69
C GLY A 333 -10.88 -13.04 -9.46
N ARG A 334 -11.11 -13.57 -10.67
CA ARG A 334 -10.05 -14.05 -11.56
C ARG A 334 -9.55 -12.99 -12.53
N ASP A 335 -10.44 -12.21 -13.11
CA ASP A 335 -10.13 -11.28 -14.21
C ASP A 335 -10.61 -9.88 -13.89
N TYR A 336 -9.72 -8.90 -14.08
CA TYR A 336 -10.01 -7.50 -13.76
C TYR A 336 -9.57 -6.57 -14.88
N LEU A 337 -10.31 -5.49 -15.04
CA LEU A 337 -9.93 -4.34 -15.84
C LEU A 337 -9.73 -3.14 -14.91
N LEU A 338 -8.59 -2.46 -15.04
CA LEU A 338 -8.17 -1.38 -14.16
C LEU A 338 -7.86 -0.12 -14.96
N PRO A 339 -8.86 0.68 -15.33
CA PRO A 339 -8.63 1.98 -15.94
C PRO A 339 -8.16 2.99 -14.91
N ASN A 340 -7.15 3.76 -15.29
CA ASN A 340 -6.63 4.88 -14.53
C ASN A 340 -6.58 6.12 -15.42
N LEU A 341 -6.88 7.27 -14.85
CA LEU A 341 -6.82 8.56 -15.50
C LEU A 341 -6.19 9.57 -14.54
N SER A 342 -5.28 10.37 -15.05
CA SER A 342 -4.72 11.53 -14.35
C SER A 342 -4.81 12.75 -15.27
N TYR A 343 -5.33 13.85 -14.72
CA TYR A 343 -5.45 15.13 -15.41
C TYR A 343 -4.93 16.28 -14.56
N GLN A 344 -3.99 17.03 -15.10
CA GLN A 344 -3.42 18.20 -14.45
C GLN A 344 -4.09 19.48 -14.96
N PHE A 345 -4.98 20.07 -14.15
CA PHE A 345 -5.65 21.33 -14.48
C PHE A 345 -4.68 22.52 -14.47
N SER A 346 -3.74 22.49 -13.54
CA SER A 346 -2.67 23.48 -13.38
C SER A 346 -1.50 22.83 -12.64
N PRO A 347 -0.32 23.45 -12.56
CA PRO A 347 0.79 22.93 -11.75
C PRO A 347 0.44 22.66 -10.28
N LEU A 348 -0.62 23.30 -9.78
CA LEU A 348 -1.06 23.19 -8.39
C LEU A 348 -2.29 22.32 -8.19
N LEU A 349 -3.02 21.97 -9.24
CA LEU A 349 -4.30 21.24 -9.13
C LEU A 349 -4.33 20.06 -10.10
N SER A 350 -4.47 18.86 -9.55
CA SER A 350 -4.59 17.63 -10.32
C SER A 350 -5.84 16.83 -9.93
N PHE A 351 -6.33 16.04 -10.86
CA PHE A 351 -7.40 15.08 -10.70
C PHE A 351 -6.87 13.70 -11.05
N SER A 352 -7.25 12.70 -10.26
CA SER A 352 -6.99 11.30 -10.58
C SER A 352 -8.24 10.47 -10.39
N SER A 353 -8.38 9.42 -11.20
CA SER A 353 -9.46 8.44 -11.05
C SER A 353 -8.92 7.07 -11.40
N SER A 354 -9.15 6.10 -10.53
CA SER A 354 -8.80 4.70 -10.74
C SER A 354 -9.99 3.82 -10.42
N ALA A 355 -10.15 2.72 -11.16
CA ALA A 355 -11.20 1.77 -10.90
C ALA A 355 -10.70 0.33 -11.00
N PHE A 356 -11.31 -0.55 -10.21
CA PHE A 356 -11.19 -1.99 -10.28
C PHE A 356 -12.52 -2.55 -10.76
N PHE A 357 -12.58 -3.05 -11.98
CA PHE A 357 -13.74 -3.76 -12.49
C PHE A 357 -13.48 -5.27 -12.42
N ASN A 358 -14.24 -5.97 -11.58
CA ASN A 358 -14.24 -7.43 -11.57
C ASN A 358 -15.12 -7.95 -12.72
N LEU A 359 -14.47 -8.58 -13.71
CA LEU A 359 -15.15 -9.08 -14.91
C LEU A 359 -15.92 -10.38 -14.65
N ASN A 360 -15.75 -11.03 -13.50
CA ASN A 360 -16.41 -12.27 -13.15
C ASN A 360 -17.80 -12.05 -12.54
N ASP A 361 -18.01 -10.94 -11.82
CA ASP A 361 -19.26 -10.61 -11.14
C ASP A 361 -19.83 -9.24 -11.51
N SER A 362 -19.15 -8.51 -12.41
CA SER A 362 -19.53 -7.17 -12.87
C SER A 362 -19.57 -6.11 -11.75
N SER A 363 -18.94 -6.37 -10.62
CA SER A 363 -18.80 -5.36 -9.56
C SER A 363 -17.60 -4.44 -9.82
N PHE A 364 -17.63 -3.25 -9.24
CA PHE A 364 -16.52 -2.33 -9.36
C PHE A 364 -16.31 -1.50 -8.09
N LEU A 365 -15.07 -1.04 -7.93
CA LEU A 365 -14.66 -0.04 -6.96
C LEU A 365 -13.93 1.08 -7.72
N ASN A 366 -14.48 2.28 -7.71
CA ASN A 366 -13.84 3.47 -8.27
C ASN A 366 -13.40 4.40 -7.15
N THR A 367 -12.17 4.93 -7.26
CA THR A 367 -11.67 6.00 -6.40
C THR A 367 -11.24 7.17 -7.27
N SER A 368 -11.84 8.33 -7.01
CA SER A 368 -11.55 9.58 -7.71
C SER A 368 -11.11 10.63 -6.71
N GLY A 369 -10.09 11.40 -7.06
CA GLY A 369 -9.52 12.41 -6.18
C GLY A 369 -9.13 13.69 -6.88
N LEU A 370 -9.24 14.80 -6.14
CA LEU A 370 -8.65 16.08 -6.46
C LEU A 370 -7.53 16.35 -5.47
N GLU A 371 -6.37 16.73 -5.96
CA GLU A 371 -5.24 17.12 -5.14
C GLU A 371 -4.84 18.56 -5.47
N TRP A 372 -4.75 19.40 -4.44
CA TRP A 372 -4.38 20.78 -4.54
C TRP A 372 -3.13 21.08 -3.70
N ASN A 373 -2.05 21.44 -4.37
CA ASN A 373 -0.82 21.94 -3.74
C ASN A 373 -1.03 23.38 -3.31
N PHE A 374 -1.43 23.58 -2.06
CA PHE A 374 -1.76 24.88 -1.51
C PHE A 374 -0.52 25.75 -1.32
N SER A 375 0.60 25.14 -0.95
CA SER A 375 1.94 25.73 -0.87
C SER A 375 2.98 24.65 -1.16
N GLU A 376 4.26 24.99 -1.14
CA GLU A 376 5.36 24.04 -1.33
C GLU A 376 5.31 22.87 -0.34
N ASP A 377 4.83 23.13 0.89
CA ASP A 377 4.82 22.16 1.98
C ASP A 377 3.41 21.62 2.32
N LEU A 378 2.34 22.15 1.69
CA LEU A 378 0.97 21.86 2.09
C LEU A 378 0.13 21.38 0.92
N VAL A 379 -0.40 20.16 1.04
CA VAL A 379 -1.25 19.52 0.03
C VAL A 379 -2.61 19.16 0.63
N LEU A 380 -3.68 19.52 -0.05
CA LEU A 380 -5.05 19.19 0.30
C LEU A 380 -5.63 18.26 -0.77
N SER A 381 -6.15 17.10 -0.35
CA SER A 381 -6.75 16.13 -1.26
C SER A 381 -8.17 15.79 -0.84
N TRP A 382 -9.09 15.68 -1.81
CA TRP A 382 -10.45 15.18 -1.65
C TRP A 382 -10.60 13.89 -2.43
N ASN A 383 -10.98 12.81 -1.78
CA ASN A 383 -11.18 11.53 -2.43
C ASN A 383 -12.62 11.03 -2.20
N ILE A 384 -13.18 10.45 -3.24
CA ILE A 384 -14.47 9.76 -3.21
C ILE A 384 -14.23 8.35 -3.71
N SER A 385 -14.63 7.34 -2.91
CA SER A 385 -14.63 5.96 -3.34
C SER A 385 -16.07 5.47 -3.46
N LEU A 386 -16.40 4.94 -4.62
CA LEU A 386 -17.73 4.42 -4.96
C LEU A 386 -17.60 2.95 -5.32
N ALA A 387 -18.35 2.10 -4.63
CA ALA A 387 -18.44 0.68 -4.89
C ALA A 387 -19.82 0.29 -5.42
N SER A 388 -19.87 -0.64 -6.34
CA SER A 388 -21.11 -1.19 -6.88
C SER A 388 -20.98 -2.68 -7.10
N GLY A 389 -22.06 -3.39 -6.84
CA GLY A 389 -22.17 -4.84 -6.98
C GLY A 389 -23.43 -5.37 -6.29
N ILE A 390 -23.62 -6.68 -6.38
CA ILE A 390 -24.72 -7.37 -5.70
C ILE A 390 -24.34 -7.56 -4.23
N LYS A 391 -25.15 -7.02 -3.33
CA LYS A 391 -24.92 -7.13 -1.88
C LYS A 391 -25.13 -8.55 -1.38
N SER A 392 -24.37 -8.92 -0.37
CA SER A 392 -24.52 -10.20 0.33
C SER A 392 -25.85 -10.25 1.08
N SER A 393 -26.52 -11.38 0.98
CA SER A 393 -27.73 -11.66 1.77
C SER A 393 -27.41 -12.16 3.18
N MET A 394 -26.24 -12.78 3.35
CA MET A 394 -25.70 -13.31 4.61
C MET A 394 -24.21 -12.97 4.72
N GLN A 395 -23.68 -12.88 5.94
CA GLN A 395 -22.24 -12.65 6.17
C GLN A 395 -21.35 -13.78 5.66
N THR A 396 -21.90 -14.97 5.46
CA THR A 396 -21.18 -16.18 5.02
C THR A 396 -21.08 -16.32 3.50
N GLU A 397 -21.79 -15.48 2.73
CA GLU A 397 -21.83 -15.56 1.28
C GLU A 397 -21.56 -14.18 0.69
N LYS A 398 -20.69 -14.10 -0.33
CA LYS A 398 -20.49 -12.91 -1.14
C LYS A 398 -21.15 -13.10 -2.50
N ASN A 399 -22.07 -12.22 -2.85
CA ASN A 399 -22.73 -12.21 -4.17
C ASN A 399 -21.91 -11.44 -5.21
N SER A 400 -21.05 -10.54 -4.76
CA SER A 400 -20.03 -9.89 -5.57
C SER A 400 -18.88 -9.39 -4.69
N GLU A 401 -17.75 -9.09 -5.28
CA GLU A 401 -16.56 -8.67 -4.53
C GLU A 401 -16.74 -7.31 -3.86
N PHE A 402 -17.21 -6.33 -4.63
CA PHE A 402 -17.31 -4.93 -4.16
C PHE A 402 -18.72 -4.53 -3.71
N GLY A 403 -19.74 -5.42 -3.77
CA GLY A 403 -21.12 -5.09 -3.42
C GLY A 403 -21.33 -4.66 -1.97
N ASP A 404 -20.53 -5.19 -1.05
CA ASP A 404 -20.59 -4.86 0.38
C ASP A 404 -19.55 -3.79 0.79
N THR A 405 -18.72 -3.35 -0.14
CA THR A 405 -17.71 -2.29 0.14
C THR A 405 -18.44 -0.97 0.36
N PRO A 406 -18.23 -0.29 1.49
CA PRO A 406 -18.88 0.98 1.75
C PRO A 406 -18.35 2.08 0.82
N ASN A 407 -19.23 2.96 0.38
CA ASN A 407 -18.84 4.20 -0.26
C ASN A 407 -18.16 5.10 0.78
N SER A 408 -17.12 5.82 0.38
CA SER A 408 -16.41 6.71 1.29
C SER A 408 -16.13 8.07 0.68
N PHE A 409 -16.12 9.08 1.54
CA PHE A 409 -15.59 10.40 1.26
C PHE A 409 -14.43 10.67 2.20
N GLN A 410 -13.33 11.21 1.68
CA GLN A 410 -12.12 11.47 2.44
C GLN A 410 -11.61 12.87 2.16
N LEU A 411 -11.21 13.58 3.20
CA LEU A 411 -10.47 14.82 3.14
C LEU A 411 -9.10 14.59 3.77
N ILE A 412 -8.05 14.83 3.03
CA ILE A 412 -6.67 14.57 3.45
C ILE A 412 -5.89 15.87 3.39
N LEU A 413 -5.25 16.23 4.49
CA LEU A 413 -4.28 17.31 4.58
C LEU A 413 -2.90 16.70 4.81
N LYS A 414 -1.95 16.97 3.90
CA LYS A 414 -0.56 16.55 4.00
C LYS A 414 0.30 17.78 4.22
N HIS A 415 1.25 17.69 5.13
CA HIS A 415 2.25 18.72 5.37
C HIS A 415 3.64 18.05 5.42
N TYR A 416 4.56 18.61 4.67
CA TYR A 416 5.95 18.15 4.55
C TYR A 416 6.89 19.27 5.01
N ARG A 417 7.96 18.90 5.75
CA ARG A 417 8.98 19.86 6.18
C ARG A 417 10.35 19.20 6.33
#